data_9f9382caa1b08fd6a8707a4453c7ea3c
#
_entry.id   9f9382caa1b08fd6a8707a4453c7ea3c
#
_cell.length_a   1.000
_cell.length_b   1.000
_cell.length_c   1.000
_cell.angle_alpha   90.00
_cell.angle_beta   90.00
_cell.angle_gamma   90.00
#
_symmetry.space_group_name_H-M   'P 1'
#
loop_
_entity.id
_entity.type
_entity.pdbx_description
1 polymer ?
#
loop_
_entity_poly.entity_id
_entity_poly.type
_entity_poly.pdbx_seq_one_letter_code
_entity_poly.pdbx_strand_id
1 'polypeptide(L)'
;MSIHEKSDIGGNAIVYSYPNGDFDVVCSSDHWYTPPGWEKAEDFSHPGRADGIGTAKKAREAGAKSQGDDMARSMRRARAKVRRLALANEFQWFVTLTLSPDEVDRYDAAAIMKRVNRWLSNMVQRHGLRYILVPERHKDGAFHFHGFFAGLGLEAVPSGHNDSQGHEIFNLPQWGFGFTAAIGLYGTYSQAVGYVCKYIGKQDGERPMGRWYYSGGDLMEPQKDYSVMDYRQLAEEYAGEAVELDIPGSKLLVVHHRI
;
A
#
# COMPACT_ATOMS: atom_id res chain seq x y z
N MET A 1 2.55 -12.37 -25.34
CA MET A 1 1.39 -11.49 -25.12
C MET A 1 0.26 -12.37 -24.62
N SER A 2 0.13 -12.45 -23.29
CA SER A 2 -0.89 -13.33 -22.68
C SER A 2 -2.29 -12.82 -23.03
N ILE A 3 -3.18 -13.72 -23.40
CA ILE A 3 -4.56 -13.37 -23.81
C ILE A 3 -5.32 -13.08 -22.51
N HIS A 4 -5.43 -11.80 -22.17
CA HIS A 4 -6.29 -11.35 -21.08
C HIS A 4 -7.69 -11.16 -21.66
N GLU A 5 -8.57 -12.10 -21.43
CA GLU A 5 -9.98 -11.85 -21.66
C GLU A 5 -10.51 -10.98 -20.52
N LYS A 6 -10.76 -9.70 -20.82
CA LYS A 6 -11.44 -8.81 -19.89
C LYS A 6 -12.84 -9.35 -19.66
N SER A 7 -13.16 -9.72 -18.42
CA SER A 7 -14.44 -10.26 -18.04
C SER A 7 -15.26 -9.22 -17.29
N ASP A 8 -16.41 -8.83 -17.81
CA ASP A 8 -17.35 -7.93 -17.14
C ASP A 8 -18.02 -8.57 -15.93
N ILE A 9 -17.96 -9.90 -15.81
CA ILE A 9 -18.60 -10.69 -14.76
C ILE A 9 -17.66 -11.17 -13.64
N GLY A 10 -16.38 -10.82 -13.70
CA GLY A 10 -15.37 -11.27 -12.74
C GLY A 10 -14.37 -12.26 -13.34
N GLY A 11 -13.52 -12.84 -12.52
CA GLY A 11 -12.48 -13.76 -12.96
C GLY A 11 -11.67 -14.32 -11.78
N ASN A 12 -10.69 -15.16 -12.07
CA ASN A 12 -9.75 -15.65 -11.08
C ASN A 12 -8.54 -14.70 -10.87
N ALA A 13 -8.50 -13.60 -11.63
CA ALA A 13 -7.43 -12.60 -11.54
C ALA A 13 -7.98 -11.18 -11.43
N ILE A 14 -7.21 -10.33 -10.75
CA ILE A 14 -7.40 -8.88 -10.68
C ILE A 14 -6.14 -8.23 -11.21
N VAL A 15 -6.29 -7.38 -12.22
CA VAL A 15 -5.23 -6.55 -12.79
C VAL A 15 -5.38 -5.13 -12.26
N TYR A 16 -4.30 -4.58 -11.72
CA TYR A 16 -4.21 -3.18 -11.32
C TYR A 16 -3.25 -2.48 -12.28
N SER A 17 -3.74 -1.50 -13.03
CA SER A 17 -2.95 -0.73 -13.98
C SER A 17 -2.63 0.66 -13.43
N TYR A 18 -1.44 1.16 -13.75
CA TYR A 18 -0.91 2.42 -13.27
C TYR A 18 -0.62 3.38 -14.43
N PRO A 19 -0.61 4.70 -14.18
CA PRO A 19 -0.42 5.71 -15.23
C PRO A 19 0.90 5.59 -16.00
N ASN A 20 1.96 5.08 -15.37
CA ASN A 20 3.28 4.88 -15.98
C ASN A 20 3.39 3.61 -16.85
N GLY A 21 2.30 2.85 -16.99
CA GLY A 21 2.27 1.60 -17.75
C GLY A 21 2.56 0.34 -16.93
N ASP A 22 3.13 0.47 -15.72
CA ASP A 22 3.31 -0.67 -14.80
C ASP A 22 1.96 -1.30 -14.47
N PHE A 23 1.98 -2.58 -14.08
CA PHE A 23 0.79 -3.24 -13.58
C PHE A 23 1.10 -4.27 -12.49
N ASP A 24 0.12 -4.52 -11.63
CA ASP A 24 0.15 -5.64 -10.70
C ASP A 24 -0.96 -6.63 -11.08
N VAL A 25 -0.66 -7.93 -11.04
CA VAL A 25 -1.65 -9.00 -11.19
C VAL A 25 -1.76 -9.76 -9.88
N VAL A 26 -2.98 -10.04 -9.45
CA VAL A 26 -3.26 -10.98 -8.36
C VAL A 26 -4.14 -12.07 -8.93
N CYS A 27 -3.56 -13.24 -9.19
CA CYS A 27 -4.25 -14.39 -9.76
C CYS A 27 -4.40 -15.50 -8.71
N SER A 28 -5.58 -16.10 -8.62
CA SER A 28 -5.85 -17.24 -7.74
C SER A 28 -5.91 -18.53 -8.52
N SER A 29 -5.41 -19.63 -7.93
CA SER A 29 -5.57 -20.97 -8.51
C SER A 29 -7.03 -21.45 -8.48
N ASP A 30 -7.81 -21.06 -7.45
CA ASP A 30 -9.12 -21.64 -7.17
C ASP A 30 -10.19 -20.64 -6.74
N HIS A 31 -9.84 -19.37 -6.59
CA HIS A 31 -10.77 -18.35 -6.10
C HIS A 31 -11.24 -17.44 -7.22
N TRP A 32 -12.55 -17.14 -7.24
CA TRP A 32 -13.16 -16.24 -8.20
C TRP A 32 -13.44 -14.87 -7.58
N TYR A 33 -13.02 -13.82 -8.24
CA TYR A 33 -13.25 -12.43 -7.85
C TYR A 33 -14.44 -11.86 -8.63
N THR A 34 -15.35 -11.20 -7.94
CA THR A 34 -16.50 -10.54 -8.56
C THR A 34 -16.43 -9.03 -8.29
N PRO A 35 -16.86 -8.18 -9.26
CA PRO A 35 -16.95 -6.75 -9.06
C PRO A 35 -17.88 -6.38 -7.90
N PRO A 36 -17.64 -5.24 -7.21
CA PRO A 36 -18.58 -4.72 -6.23
C PRO A 36 -19.95 -4.43 -6.86
N GLY A 37 -21.03 -4.73 -6.14
CA GLY A 37 -22.40 -4.50 -6.61
C GLY A 37 -22.98 -5.63 -7.49
N TRP A 38 -22.19 -6.65 -7.79
CA TRP A 38 -22.68 -7.86 -8.43
C TRP A 38 -23.37 -8.75 -7.40
N GLU A 39 -24.69 -8.83 -7.47
CA GLU A 39 -25.43 -9.90 -6.81
C GLU A 39 -25.09 -11.22 -7.50
N LYS A 40 -24.80 -12.23 -6.70
CA LYS A 40 -24.61 -13.58 -7.23
C LYS A 40 -25.91 -13.97 -7.94
N ALA A 41 -25.91 -14.00 -9.26
CA ALA A 41 -26.95 -14.69 -9.99
C ALA A 41 -26.96 -16.13 -9.45
N GLU A 42 -28.07 -16.57 -8.92
CA GLU A 42 -28.22 -17.89 -8.26
C GLU A 42 -27.91 -19.09 -9.14
N ASP A 43 -27.58 -18.86 -10.41
CA ASP A 43 -27.51 -19.87 -11.46
C ASP A 43 -26.18 -19.97 -12.23
N PHE A 44 -25.07 -19.38 -11.71
CA PHE A 44 -23.76 -19.65 -12.30
C PHE A 44 -23.12 -20.90 -11.69
N SER A 45 -23.42 -22.07 -12.29
CA SER A 45 -22.59 -23.27 -12.17
C SER A 45 -21.23 -22.98 -12.82
N HIS A 46 -20.24 -22.61 -12.02
CA HIS A 46 -18.87 -22.46 -12.49
C HIS A 46 -18.35 -23.80 -13.02
N PRO A 47 -17.86 -23.90 -14.26
CA PRO A 47 -17.25 -25.13 -14.73
C PRO A 47 -16.00 -25.39 -13.88
N GLY A 48 -16.08 -26.36 -12.96
CA GLY A 48 -14.96 -26.78 -12.11
C GLY A 48 -15.15 -26.64 -10.60
N ARG A 49 -16.28 -26.12 -10.12
CA ARG A 49 -16.55 -26.10 -8.68
C ARG A 49 -17.26 -27.39 -8.26
N ALA A 50 -16.48 -28.40 -7.86
CA ALA A 50 -17.02 -29.49 -7.07
C ALA A 50 -17.60 -28.93 -5.77
N ASP A 51 -18.78 -29.40 -5.37
CA ASP A 51 -19.66 -29.02 -4.27
C ASP A 51 -19.02 -28.72 -2.89
N GLY A 52 -18.10 -27.75 -2.79
CA GLY A 52 -17.33 -27.45 -1.60
C GLY A 52 -17.74 -26.22 -0.78
N ILE A 53 -18.91 -25.58 -1.08
CA ILE A 53 -19.34 -24.35 -0.34
C ILE A 53 -19.64 -24.62 1.14
N GLY A 54 -19.92 -25.86 1.54
CA GLY A 54 -20.17 -26.22 2.95
C GLY A 54 -18.95 -26.27 3.85
N THR A 55 -17.73 -26.41 3.29
CA THR A 55 -16.50 -26.64 4.08
C THR A 55 -15.82 -25.37 4.54
N ALA A 56 -15.92 -24.26 3.81
CA ALA A 56 -15.30 -22.99 4.17
C ALA A 56 -15.94 -22.33 5.41
N LYS A 57 -17.23 -22.58 5.65
CA LYS A 57 -17.94 -22.07 6.85
C LYS A 57 -17.58 -22.91 8.09
N LYS A 58 -17.45 -24.23 7.95
CA LYS A 58 -17.01 -25.14 9.03
C LYS A 58 -15.53 -24.99 9.38
N ALA A 59 -14.66 -24.70 8.42
CA ALA A 59 -13.25 -24.43 8.69
C ALA A 59 -13.01 -23.09 9.42
N ARG A 60 -13.97 -22.15 9.35
CA ARG A 60 -13.93 -20.91 10.17
C ARG A 60 -14.24 -21.15 11.64
N GLU A 61 -14.95 -22.21 11.99
CA GLU A 61 -15.32 -22.52 13.38
C GLU A 61 -14.27 -23.40 14.08
N ALA A 62 -13.38 -24.07 13.35
CA ALA A 62 -12.46 -25.05 13.91
C ALA A 62 -11.02 -24.56 14.15
N GLY A 63 -10.70 -23.29 13.89
CA GLY A 63 -9.35 -22.76 14.11
C GLY A 63 -9.40 -21.40 14.79
N ALA A 64 -9.09 -21.33 16.07
CA ALA A 64 -8.62 -20.10 16.69
C ALA A 64 -7.37 -19.64 15.93
N LYS A 65 -7.57 -18.78 14.91
CA LYS A 65 -6.46 -18.15 14.18
C LYS A 65 -5.64 -17.39 15.20
N SER A 66 -4.35 -17.66 15.27
CA SER A 66 -3.48 -16.95 16.17
C SER A 66 -3.55 -15.47 15.84
N GLN A 67 -3.59 -14.61 16.83
CA GLN A 67 -3.61 -13.15 16.69
C GLN A 67 -2.46 -12.67 15.79
N GLY A 68 -1.33 -13.40 15.78
CA GLY A 68 -0.18 -13.15 14.91
C GLY A 68 -0.48 -13.33 13.42
N ASP A 69 -1.28 -14.34 13.03
CA ASP A 69 -1.62 -14.58 11.61
C ASP A 69 -2.52 -13.47 11.06
N ASP A 70 -3.45 -12.97 11.88
CA ASP A 70 -4.33 -11.88 11.49
C ASP A 70 -3.58 -10.55 11.37
N MET A 71 -2.60 -10.33 12.24
CA MET A 71 -1.73 -9.16 12.18
C MET A 71 -0.83 -9.19 10.93
N ALA A 72 -0.19 -10.33 10.65
CA ALA A 72 0.64 -10.52 9.47
C ALA A 72 -0.17 -10.34 8.17
N ARG A 73 -1.42 -10.85 8.13
CA ARG A 73 -2.34 -10.65 7.02
C ARG A 73 -2.73 -9.18 6.85
N SER A 74 -3.05 -8.50 7.97
CA SER A 74 -3.37 -7.07 7.98
C SER A 74 -2.21 -6.24 7.45
N MET A 75 -0.98 -6.55 7.86
CA MET A 75 0.25 -5.91 7.39
C MET A 75 0.45 -6.09 5.88
N ARG A 76 0.32 -7.33 5.37
CA ARG A 76 0.44 -7.59 3.92
C ARG A 76 -0.59 -6.80 3.11
N ARG A 77 -1.85 -6.72 3.57
CA ARG A 77 -2.90 -5.91 2.93
C ARG A 77 -2.54 -4.42 2.93
N ALA A 78 -2.00 -3.91 4.03
CA ALA A 78 -1.59 -2.51 4.13
C ALA A 78 -0.44 -2.19 3.16
N ARG A 79 0.59 -3.05 3.08
CA ARG A 79 1.69 -2.90 2.12
C ARG A 79 1.18 -2.88 0.68
N ALA A 80 0.32 -3.82 0.31
CA ALA A 80 -0.27 -3.88 -1.02
C ALA A 80 -1.11 -2.63 -1.33
N LYS A 81 -1.89 -2.13 -0.37
CA LYS A 81 -2.69 -0.90 -0.56
C LYS A 81 -1.82 0.33 -0.71
N VAL A 82 -0.81 0.51 0.15
CA VAL A 82 0.14 1.63 0.06
C VAL A 82 0.89 1.61 -1.27
N ARG A 83 1.38 0.43 -1.69
CA ARG A 83 2.03 0.27 -3.00
C ARG A 83 1.11 0.72 -4.13
N ARG A 84 -0.11 0.21 -4.17
CA ARG A 84 -1.08 0.53 -5.23
C ARG A 84 -1.45 2.01 -5.25
N LEU A 85 -1.72 2.60 -4.09
CA LEU A 85 -2.00 4.03 -4.00
C LEU A 85 -0.81 4.87 -4.45
N ALA A 86 0.40 4.51 -4.03
CA ALA A 86 1.59 5.24 -4.44
C ALA A 86 1.80 5.16 -5.96
N LEU A 87 1.67 3.98 -6.57
CA LEU A 87 1.85 3.81 -8.02
C LEU A 87 0.73 4.44 -8.85
N ALA A 88 -0.49 4.53 -8.31
CA ALA A 88 -1.60 5.21 -8.97
C ALA A 88 -1.51 6.74 -8.93
N ASN A 89 -0.62 7.29 -8.08
CA ASN A 89 -0.47 8.71 -7.88
C ASN A 89 0.97 9.14 -8.10
N GLU A 90 1.17 10.18 -8.86
CA GLU A 90 2.49 10.80 -9.01
C GLU A 90 2.76 11.67 -7.78
N PHE A 91 3.63 11.20 -6.91
CA PHE A 91 4.15 11.99 -5.80
C PHE A 91 5.45 12.69 -6.20
N GLN A 92 5.71 13.83 -5.57
CA GLN A 92 6.89 14.66 -5.86
C GLN A 92 8.03 14.37 -4.89
N TRP A 93 7.70 14.07 -3.64
CA TRP A 93 8.64 13.99 -2.54
C TRP A 93 8.53 12.68 -1.78
N PHE A 94 9.66 12.03 -1.54
CA PHE A 94 9.83 11.14 -0.41
C PHE A 94 10.12 11.99 0.82
N VAL A 95 9.38 11.78 1.91
CA VAL A 95 9.52 12.59 3.11
C VAL A 95 9.84 11.74 4.34
N THR A 96 10.68 12.29 5.20
CA THR A 96 10.88 11.87 6.59
C THR A 96 10.49 13.02 7.48
N LEU A 97 9.51 12.82 8.36
CA LEU A 97 9.03 13.81 9.32
C LEU A 97 9.44 13.39 10.72
N THR A 98 10.27 14.19 11.34
CA THR A 98 10.80 13.96 12.69
C THR A 98 10.13 14.93 13.67
N LEU A 99 9.79 14.44 14.85
CA LEU A 99 9.19 15.23 15.91
C LEU A 99 10.26 15.78 16.82
N SER A 100 10.17 17.07 17.19
CA SER A 100 11.02 17.69 18.20
C SER A 100 10.43 17.53 19.60
N PRO A 101 11.22 17.19 20.61
CA PRO A 101 10.75 17.15 22.00
C PRO A 101 10.29 18.51 22.52
N ASP A 102 10.77 19.62 21.93
CA ASP A 102 10.37 20.97 22.30
C ASP A 102 8.96 21.31 21.81
N GLU A 103 8.47 20.59 20.79
CA GLU A 103 7.18 20.86 20.14
C GLU A 103 6.09 19.88 20.56
N VAL A 104 6.45 18.62 20.82
CA VAL A 104 5.49 17.55 21.15
C VAL A 104 6.16 16.43 21.92
N ASP A 105 5.40 15.79 22.82
CA ASP A 105 5.84 14.52 23.40
C ASP A 105 5.92 13.45 22.30
N ARG A 106 7.14 13.06 21.94
CA ARG A 106 7.46 12.14 20.86
C ARG A 106 7.05 10.69 21.12
N TYR A 107 6.54 10.40 22.31
CA TYR A 107 6.16 9.05 22.77
C TYR A 107 4.63 8.90 22.92
N ASP A 108 3.89 9.99 23.00
CA ASP A 108 2.43 9.98 23.09
C ASP A 108 1.80 9.94 21.69
N ALA A 109 1.50 8.72 21.23
CA ALA A 109 0.86 8.48 19.92
C ALA A 109 -0.46 9.25 19.75
N ALA A 110 -1.28 9.38 20.81
CA ALA A 110 -2.59 10.02 20.73
C ALA A 110 -2.45 11.54 20.58
N ALA A 111 -1.59 12.16 21.39
CA ALA A 111 -1.30 13.60 21.30
C ALA A 111 -0.67 13.96 19.95
N ILE A 112 0.31 13.17 19.49
CA ILE A 112 0.92 13.34 18.16
C ILE A 112 -0.15 13.30 17.07
N MET A 113 -0.96 12.24 17.02
CA MET A 113 -1.93 12.07 15.94
C MET A 113 -3.02 13.13 15.95
N LYS A 114 -3.41 13.66 17.11
CA LYS A 114 -4.35 14.77 17.18
C LYS A 114 -3.80 16.03 16.50
N ARG A 115 -2.51 16.35 16.71
CA ARG A 115 -1.84 17.50 16.10
C ARG A 115 -1.56 17.26 14.60
N VAL A 116 -1.00 16.10 14.26
CA VAL A 116 -0.64 15.73 12.89
C VAL A 116 -1.89 15.65 11.99
N ASN A 117 -2.98 15.03 12.45
CA ASN A 117 -4.23 14.99 11.68
C ASN A 117 -4.79 16.38 11.40
N ARG A 118 -4.72 17.30 12.36
CA ARG A 118 -5.15 18.68 12.16
C ARG A 118 -4.27 19.37 11.11
N TRP A 119 -2.96 19.19 11.19
CA TRP A 119 -2.03 19.75 10.22
C TRP A 119 -2.27 19.17 8.82
N LEU A 120 -2.37 17.84 8.69
CA LEU A 120 -2.68 17.16 7.42
C LEU A 120 -3.99 17.67 6.81
N SER A 121 -5.05 17.80 7.61
CA SER A 121 -6.33 18.34 7.14
C SER A 121 -6.20 19.77 6.61
N ASN A 122 -5.45 20.62 7.30
CA ASN A 122 -5.17 21.97 6.85
C ASN A 122 -4.36 22.00 5.54
N MET A 123 -3.33 21.14 5.45
CA MET A 123 -2.50 21.03 4.26
C MET A 123 -3.30 20.53 3.04
N VAL A 124 -4.18 19.55 3.24
CA VAL A 124 -5.09 19.07 2.18
C VAL A 124 -6.01 20.20 1.73
N GLN A 125 -6.71 20.87 2.66
CA GLN A 125 -7.75 21.86 2.33
C GLN A 125 -7.19 23.15 1.76
N ARG A 126 -6.04 23.62 2.24
CA ARG A 126 -5.49 24.94 1.88
C ARG A 126 -4.38 24.88 0.85
N HIS A 127 -3.66 23.76 0.78
CA HIS A 127 -2.45 23.61 -0.05
C HIS A 127 -2.56 22.46 -1.06
N GLY A 128 -3.72 21.77 -1.11
CA GLY A 128 -3.92 20.66 -2.04
C GLY A 128 -2.97 19.49 -1.82
N LEU A 129 -2.51 19.29 -0.56
CA LEU A 129 -1.62 18.19 -0.23
C LEU A 129 -2.27 16.85 -0.53
N ARG A 130 -1.56 16.01 -1.26
CA ARG A 130 -1.80 14.56 -1.34
C ARG A 130 -0.70 13.87 -0.57
N TYR A 131 -1.05 12.88 0.24
CA TYR A 131 -0.05 12.22 1.08
C TYR A 131 -0.34 10.74 1.33
N ILE A 132 0.74 10.00 1.55
CA ILE A 132 0.76 8.68 2.18
C ILE A 132 1.85 8.74 3.25
N LEU A 133 1.51 8.46 4.50
CA LEU A 133 2.44 8.47 5.63
C LEU A 133 2.38 7.15 6.38
N VAL A 134 3.54 6.58 6.64
CA VAL A 134 3.75 5.38 7.45
C VAL A 134 4.42 5.80 8.75
N PRO A 135 3.78 5.61 9.91
CA PRO A 135 4.42 5.85 11.19
C PRO A 135 5.46 4.77 11.48
N GLU A 136 6.59 5.19 12.00
CA GLU A 136 7.65 4.31 12.50
C GLU A 136 7.99 4.68 13.94
N ARG A 137 8.24 3.68 14.77
CA ARG A 137 8.84 3.90 16.10
C ARG A 137 10.34 3.71 15.98
N HIS A 138 11.10 4.72 16.31
CA HIS A 138 12.56 4.66 16.35
C HIS A 138 13.05 3.75 17.49
N LYS A 139 14.33 3.38 17.49
CA LYS A 139 14.92 2.49 18.52
C LYS A 139 14.82 3.06 19.94
N ASP A 140 14.80 4.38 20.09
CA ASP A 140 14.59 5.09 21.36
C ASP A 140 13.10 5.18 21.76
N GLY A 141 12.20 4.66 20.94
CA GLY A 141 10.76 4.68 21.15
C GLY A 141 10.04 5.90 20.57
N ALA A 142 10.76 6.92 20.12
CA ALA A 142 10.17 8.11 19.52
C ALA A 142 9.51 7.82 18.16
N PHE A 143 8.43 8.53 17.85
CA PHE A 143 7.75 8.36 16.57
C PHE A 143 8.34 9.25 15.48
N HIS A 144 8.39 8.66 14.26
CA HIS A 144 8.72 9.31 13.01
C HIS A 144 7.66 8.95 11.97
N PHE A 145 7.65 9.68 10.86
CA PHE A 145 6.82 9.32 9.70
C PHE A 145 7.68 9.29 8.45
N HIS A 146 7.44 8.28 7.62
CA HIS A 146 8.01 8.17 6.28
C HIS A 146 6.90 8.10 5.27
N GLY A 147 7.08 8.67 4.08
CA GLY A 147 6.03 8.57 3.08
C GLY A 147 6.23 9.46 1.88
N PHE A 148 5.12 9.81 1.26
CA PHE A 148 5.08 10.55 0.02
C PHE A 148 4.19 11.79 0.14
N PHE A 149 4.67 12.90 -0.42
CA PHE A 149 3.92 14.15 -0.54
C PHE A 149 3.89 14.61 -1.99
N ALA A 150 2.75 15.20 -2.38
CA ALA A 150 2.58 16.00 -3.58
C ALA A 150 1.56 17.11 -3.32
N GLY A 151 1.72 18.26 -3.97
CA GLY A 151 0.77 19.35 -3.89
C GLY A 151 1.41 20.67 -4.30
N LEU A 152 0.65 21.49 -5.05
CA LEU A 152 1.15 22.76 -5.57
C LEU A 152 1.48 23.80 -4.48
N GLY A 153 0.81 23.71 -3.33
CA GLY A 153 1.02 24.61 -2.20
C GLY A 153 2.04 24.11 -1.17
N LEU A 154 2.73 22.99 -1.44
CA LEU A 154 3.79 22.49 -0.57
C LEU A 154 5.09 23.24 -0.87
N GLU A 155 5.59 23.97 0.12
CA GLU A 155 6.86 24.68 0.03
C GLU A 155 8.00 23.74 0.41
N ALA A 156 9.02 23.65 -0.45
CA ALA A 156 10.24 22.91 -0.20
C ALA A 156 11.43 23.84 -0.35
N VAL A 157 12.24 23.97 0.70
CA VAL A 157 13.40 24.88 0.76
C VAL A 157 14.68 24.04 0.87
N PRO A 158 15.71 24.29 0.04
CA PRO A 158 16.97 23.59 0.13
C PRO A 158 17.54 23.61 1.55
N SER A 159 17.94 22.45 2.07
CA SER A 159 18.53 22.33 3.40
C SER A 159 20.03 22.65 3.42
N GLY A 160 20.68 22.71 2.28
CA GLY A 160 22.12 22.80 2.13
C GLY A 160 22.87 21.47 2.35
N HIS A 161 22.13 20.36 2.48
CA HIS A 161 22.69 19.02 2.67
C HIS A 161 22.23 18.07 1.58
N ASN A 162 23.03 17.04 1.33
CA ASN A 162 22.68 15.94 0.43
C ASN A 162 22.55 14.64 1.23
N ASP A 163 21.80 13.69 0.66
CA ASP A 163 21.75 12.33 1.17
C ASP A 163 23.05 11.55 0.84
N SER A 164 23.12 10.29 1.27
CA SER A 164 24.27 9.41 1.02
C SER A 164 24.51 9.07 -0.45
N GLN A 165 23.53 9.35 -1.32
CA GLN A 165 23.60 9.14 -2.78
C GLN A 165 23.85 10.45 -3.55
N GLY A 166 23.95 11.57 -2.84
CA GLY A 166 24.22 12.89 -3.43
C GLY A 166 22.95 13.67 -3.84
N HIS A 167 21.75 13.19 -3.52
CA HIS A 167 20.53 13.94 -3.80
C HIS A 167 20.33 15.05 -2.78
N GLU A 168 19.92 16.22 -3.28
CA GLU A 168 19.63 17.37 -2.44
C GLU A 168 18.45 17.08 -1.49
N ILE A 169 18.62 17.45 -0.22
CA ILE A 169 17.60 17.36 0.81
C ILE A 169 16.94 18.73 0.96
N PHE A 170 15.59 18.72 1.01
CA PHE A 170 14.78 19.91 1.23
C PHE A 170 14.13 19.85 2.61
N ASN A 171 13.95 21.01 3.21
CA ASN A 171 13.11 21.22 4.38
C ASN A 171 11.70 21.59 3.93
N LEU A 172 10.70 21.21 4.73
CA LEU A 172 9.29 21.57 4.57
C LEU A 172 8.89 22.53 5.70
N PRO A 173 8.98 23.86 5.50
CA PRO A 173 8.76 24.83 6.60
C PRO A 173 7.37 24.78 7.22
N GLN A 174 6.37 24.28 6.45
CA GLN A 174 5.01 24.10 6.94
C GLN A 174 4.88 23.00 8.01
N TRP A 175 5.90 22.14 8.17
CA TRP A 175 5.96 21.16 9.25
C TRP A 175 6.48 21.81 10.53
N GLY A 176 5.59 22.29 11.39
CA GLY A 176 5.95 22.99 12.63
C GLY A 176 6.16 22.10 13.85
N PHE A 177 6.45 20.80 13.68
CA PHE A 177 6.57 19.85 14.80
C PHE A 177 7.99 19.28 14.95
N GLY A 178 8.95 19.79 14.20
CA GLY A 178 10.34 19.35 14.26
C GLY A 178 11.04 19.40 12.91
N PHE A 179 11.87 18.40 12.62
CA PHE A 179 12.71 18.38 11.43
C PHE A 179 12.05 17.62 10.28
N THR A 180 12.42 18.01 9.06
CA THR A 180 11.99 17.33 7.85
C THR A 180 13.18 17.02 6.95
N ALA A 181 13.06 15.93 6.19
CA ALA A 181 13.89 15.68 5.05
C ALA A 181 12.96 15.28 3.90
N ALA A 182 12.93 16.08 2.85
CA ALA A 182 12.22 15.79 1.62
C ALA A 182 13.23 15.60 0.50
N ILE A 183 13.11 14.50 -0.24
CA ILE A 183 13.97 14.17 -1.38
C ILE A 183 13.06 14.03 -2.60
N GLY A 184 13.43 14.69 -3.70
CA GLY A 184 12.70 14.58 -4.96
C GLY A 184 12.65 13.15 -5.47
N LEU A 185 11.51 12.72 -5.97
CA LEU A 185 11.33 11.39 -6.55
C LEU A 185 11.75 11.42 -8.01
N TYR A 186 13.04 11.27 -8.25
CA TYR A 186 13.64 11.18 -9.58
C TYR A 186 13.98 9.73 -9.92
N GLY A 187 13.80 9.34 -11.17
CA GLY A 187 14.23 8.04 -11.68
C GLY A 187 13.32 6.88 -11.24
N THR A 188 13.82 5.97 -10.44
CA THR A 188 13.12 4.72 -10.09
C THR A 188 12.05 4.91 -9.00
N TYR A 189 10.94 5.56 -9.34
CA TYR A 189 9.81 5.81 -8.46
C TYR A 189 9.33 4.54 -7.73
N SER A 190 9.24 3.42 -8.46
CA SER A 190 8.81 2.13 -7.89
C SER A 190 9.77 1.58 -6.82
N GLN A 191 11.06 1.94 -6.86
CA GLN A 191 12.01 1.59 -5.79
C GLN A 191 11.72 2.39 -4.52
N ALA A 192 11.42 3.69 -4.64
CA ALA A 192 11.02 4.52 -3.51
C ALA A 192 9.72 4.00 -2.89
N VAL A 193 8.75 3.57 -3.70
CA VAL A 193 7.51 2.93 -3.22
C VAL A 193 7.82 1.65 -2.44
N GLY A 194 8.69 0.78 -2.97
CA GLY A 194 9.16 -0.42 -2.28
C GLY A 194 9.84 -0.10 -0.94
N TYR A 195 10.62 0.97 -0.90
CA TYR A 195 11.31 1.43 0.31
C TYR A 195 10.33 1.89 1.39
N VAL A 196 9.34 2.71 1.07
CA VAL A 196 8.29 3.12 2.03
C VAL A 196 7.50 1.92 2.56
N CYS A 197 7.16 0.97 1.70
CA CYS A 197 6.45 -0.23 2.12
C CYS A 197 7.22 -1.08 3.15
N LYS A 198 8.56 -0.99 3.20
CA LYS A 198 9.37 -1.69 4.22
C LYS A 198 9.13 -1.17 5.63
N TYR A 199 8.74 0.10 5.80
CA TYR A 199 8.42 0.66 7.12
C TYR A 199 7.13 0.09 7.68
N ILE A 200 6.20 -0.40 6.84
CA ILE A 200 5.00 -1.06 7.30
C ILE A 200 5.38 -2.41 7.93
N GLY A 201 5.23 -2.51 9.25
CA GLY A 201 5.53 -3.73 9.99
C GLY A 201 7.01 -4.01 10.21
N LYS A 202 7.90 -2.99 10.10
CA LYS A 202 9.31 -3.08 10.50
C LYS A 202 9.45 -3.33 12.01
N GLN A 203 8.42 -3.05 12.77
CA GLN A 203 8.36 -3.21 14.21
C GLN A 203 7.44 -4.37 14.58
N ASP A 204 7.99 -5.48 14.96
CA ASP A 204 7.44 -6.66 15.66
C ASP A 204 5.93 -6.94 15.52
N GLY A 205 5.33 -6.58 14.36
CA GLY A 205 3.93 -6.84 14.05
C GLY A 205 2.91 -5.91 14.72
N GLU A 206 3.31 -4.90 15.47
CA GLU A 206 2.40 -3.92 16.05
C GLU A 206 2.12 -2.76 15.09
N ARG A 207 0.96 -2.14 15.24
CA ARG A 207 0.59 -0.91 14.53
C ARG A 207 1.08 0.29 15.34
N PRO A 208 2.12 1.01 14.93
CA PRO A 208 2.79 2.00 15.78
C PRO A 208 1.84 3.07 16.35
N MET A 209 0.82 3.46 15.60
CA MET A 209 -0.16 4.49 16.00
C MET A 209 -1.61 4.04 15.71
N GLY A 210 -1.91 2.76 15.96
CA GLY A 210 -3.23 2.17 15.70
C GLY A 210 -3.53 1.90 14.23
N ARG A 211 -2.73 2.42 13.30
CA ARG A 211 -2.85 2.20 11.84
C ARG A 211 -1.49 1.90 11.24
N TRP A 212 -1.48 1.12 10.15
CA TRP A 212 -0.27 0.86 9.39
C TRP A 212 0.21 2.07 8.59
N TYR A 213 -0.73 2.87 8.11
CA TYR A 213 -0.46 4.08 7.33
C TYR A 213 -1.63 5.05 7.42
N TYR A 214 -1.39 6.28 7.04
CA TYR A 214 -2.34 7.36 6.86
C TYR A 214 -2.25 7.86 5.42
N SER A 215 -3.38 8.18 4.80
CA SER A 215 -3.40 8.74 3.46
C SER A 215 -4.54 9.73 3.33
N GLY A 216 -4.38 10.71 2.46
CA GLY A 216 -5.41 11.72 2.22
C GLY A 216 -5.04 12.68 1.11
N GLY A 217 -5.96 13.60 0.85
CA GLY A 217 -5.98 14.43 -0.34
C GLY A 217 -6.75 13.74 -1.47
N ASP A 218 -6.70 14.34 -2.66
CA ASP A 218 -7.34 13.79 -3.85
C ASP A 218 -6.46 12.69 -4.47
N LEU A 219 -6.56 11.49 -3.90
CA LEU A 219 -5.82 10.32 -4.33
C LEU A 219 -6.62 9.49 -5.32
N MET A 220 -6.01 9.19 -6.45
CA MET A 220 -6.55 8.26 -7.43
C MET A 220 -6.38 6.81 -6.93
N GLU A 221 -7.41 5.99 -7.13
CA GLU A 221 -7.29 4.53 -7.02
C GLU A 221 -6.73 3.98 -8.34
N PRO A 222 -5.95 2.89 -8.31
CA PRO A 222 -5.50 2.25 -9.54
C PRO A 222 -6.70 1.74 -10.34
N GLN A 223 -6.58 1.76 -11.65
CA GLN A 223 -7.55 1.09 -12.50
C GLN A 223 -7.55 -0.40 -12.15
N LYS A 224 -8.74 -0.98 -12.01
CA LYS A 224 -8.92 -2.35 -11.57
C LYS A 224 -9.80 -3.11 -12.55
N ASP A 225 -9.22 -4.10 -13.18
CA ASP A 225 -9.91 -4.97 -14.12
C ASP A 225 -9.94 -6.41 -13.60
N TYR A 226 -11.05 -7.10 -13.85
CA TYR A 226 -11.17 -8.53 -13.57
C TYR A 226 -10.87 -9.33 -14.83
N SER A 227 -10.16 -10.44 -14.67
CA SER A 227 -9.72 -11.25 -15.82
C SER A 227 -9.73 -12.73 -15.49
N VAL A 228 -9.85 -13.53 -16.53
CA VAL A 228 -9.62 -14.98 -16.45
C VAL A 228 -8.23 -15.27 -16.99
N MET A 229 -7.40 -15.90 -16.17
CA MET A 229 -6.00 -16.19 -16.49
C MET A 229 -5.64 -17.64 -16.14
N ASP A 230 -4.80 -18.26 -16.96
CA ASP A 230 -4.18 -19.52 -16.58
C ASP A 230 -3.10 -19.26 -15.52
N TYR A 231 -3.34 -19.76 -14.32
CA TYR A 231 -2.44 -19.57 -13.16
C TYR A 231 -1.02 -20.10 -13.44
N ARG A 232 -0.91 -21.28 -14.09
CA ARG A 232 0.38 -21.92 -14.35
C ARG A 232 1.15 -21.20 -15.42
N GLN A 233 0.48 -20.85 -16.52
CA GLN A 233 1.07 -20.06 -17.59
C GLN A 233 1.58 -18.71 -17.07
N LEU A 234 0.80 -18.02 -16.23
CA LEU A 234 1.21 -16.76 -15.63
C LEU A 234 2.42 -16.92 -14.72
N ALA A 235 2.49 -18.01 -13.94
CA ALA A 235 3.63 -18.31 -13.07
C ALA A 235 4.92 -18.59 -13.85
N GLU A 236 4.81 -19.23 -15.01
CA GLU A 236 5.95 -19.50 -15.90
C GLU A 236 6.41 -18.22 -16.61
N GLU A 237 5.49 -17.42 -17.15
CA GLU A 237 5.77 -16.19 -17.89
C GLU A 237 6.48 -15.15 -17.00
N TYR A 238 6.10 -15.05 -15.72
CA TYR A 238 6.64 -14.08 -14.76
C TYR A 238 7.47 -14.73 -13.64
N ALA A 239 8.15 -15.84 -13.89
CA ALA A 239 8.87 -16.62 -12.88
C ALA A 239 9.88 -15.83 -12.04
N GLY A 240 10.46 -14.74 -12.59
CA GLY A 240 11.41 -13.85 -11.89
C GLY A 240 10.76 -12.69 -11.12
N GLU A 241 9.49 -12.40 -11.37
CA GLU A 241 8.76 -11.23 -10.85
C GLU A 241 7.57 -11.64 -9.96
N ALA A 242 7.16 -12.91 -10.06
CA ALA A 242 6.01 -13.43 -9.35
C ALA A 242 6.34 -13.94 -7.95
N VAL A 243 5.44 -13.68 -7.01
CA VAL A 243 5.48 -14.23 -5.65
C VAL A 243 4.24 -15.09 -5.43
N GLU A 244 4.45 -16.36 -5.11
CA GLU A 244 3.37 -17.27 -4.74
C GLU A 244 3.10 -17.17 -3.23
N LEU A 245 1.83 -17.06 -2.86
CA LEU A 245 1.35 -17.00 -1.48
C LEU A 245 0.33 -18.10 -1.24
N ASP A 246 0.57 -18.94 -0.24
CA ASP A 246 -0.41 -19.91 0.23
C ASP A 246 -1.51 -19.20 1.02
N ILE A 247 -2.76 -19.48 0.66
CA ILE A 247 -3.95 -19.04 1.40
C ILE A 247 -4.84 -20.27 1.70
N PRO A 248 -5.68 -20.24 2.72
CA PRO A 248 -6.55 -21.37 3.02
C PRO A 248 -7.41 -21.78 1.82
N GLY A 249 -7.16 -22.98 1.30
CA GLY A 249 -7.89 -23.59 0.19
C GLY A 249 -7.51 -23.10 -1.20
N SER A 250 -6.43 -22.32 -1.36
CA SER A 250 -6.01 -21.81 -2.67
C SER A 250 -4.58 -21.27 -2.62
N LYS A 251 -4.02 -20.96 -3.79
CA LYS A 251 -2.77 -20.22 -3.94
C LYS A 251 -3.04 -18.90 -4.64
N LEU A 252 -2.31 -17.86 -4.24
CA LEU A 252 -2.30 -16.57 -4.92
C LEU A 252 -0.95 -16.37 -5.58
N LEU A 253 -0.97 -16.02 -6.85
CA LEU A 253 0.19 -15.51 -7.56
C LEU A 253 0.08 -13.99 -7.61
N VAL A 254 1.11 -13.30 -7.15
CA VAL A 254 1.21 -11.85 -7.21
C VAL A 254 2.37 -11.49 -8.12
N VAL A 255 2.06 -10.83 -9.23
CA VAL A 255 3.05 -10.34 -10.20
C VAL A 255 3.13 -8.83 -10.07
N HIS A 256 4.36 -8.29 -10.07
CA HIS A 256 4.65 -6.86 -10.10
C HIS A 256 5.45 -6.56 -11.36
N HIS A 257 4.78 -6.32 -12.48
CA HIS A 257 5.44 -6.03 -13.75
C HIS A 257 5.74 -4.54 -13.88
N ARG A 258 6.97 -4.24 -14.34
CA ARG A 258 7.47 -2.90 -14.60
C ARG A 258 7.91 -2.79 -16.06
N ILE A 259 7.53 -1.70 -16.70
CA ILE A 259 7.94 -1.38 -18.07
C ILE A 259 9.23 -0.57 -18.07
#